data_001aaf2bb1490643a67d423c94113fd0
#
_entry.id   001aaf2bb1490643a67d423c94113fd0
#
_cell.length_a   1.000
_cell.length_b   1.000
_cell.length_c   1.000
_cell.angle_alpha   90.00
_cell.angle_beta   90.00
_cell.angle_gamma   90.00
#
_symmetry.space_group_name_H-M   'P 1'
#
loop_
_entity.id
_entity.type
_entity.pdbx_description
1 polymer ?
#
loop_
_entity_poly.entity_id
_entity_poly.type
_entity_poly.pdbx_seq_one_letter_code
_entity_poly.pdbx_strand_id
1 'polypeptide(L)'
;MGSPTPRRAFTLVELLVVIAIIGVLVALLLPAVQAAREAARRNQCSNHLKQIGLATLNLESSSGALPSGGWGYEWTGDPDSGTGEKQPGGWGFGILQFMEAGATFSVGKGQSPADKRIALTTQLATPVPAFYCPSRRPPATSYGGPHTMVNANRPAGDRFCKTDYAGNGGSNSPVQSGALVGFSQGPAFTCLGKYPSRASCNGNSFLDTYTADKINTYFNGVIVPRFPIKLKQIEDGTSNTILCAEKYLNSRYYAREDFQTDSCSDNNPAYNGYDWDNIRWTRTAATDPNEAAQYVPTPDNDTTDYGCTVRFGSAHAGVFNATYCDGSVHSISYDVDAKEFQLLGSRSDGGAIP
;
A
#
# COMPACT_ATOMS: atom_id res chain seq x y z
N MET A 1 5.88 -0.79 78.27
CA MET A 1 5.60 -2.13 77.75
C MET A 1 4.42 -1.99 76.78
N GLY A 2 4.68 -2.00 75.44
CA GLY A 2 3.64 -1.91 74.46
C GLY A 2 3.04 -3.28 74.17
N SER A 3 1.73 -3.39 74.27
CA SER A 3 0.99 -4.62 73.97
C SER A 3 1.16 -4.98 72.49
N PRO A 4 1.46 -6.22 72.11
CA PRO A 4 1.54 -6.63 70.73
C PRO A 4 0.13 -6.59 70.11
N THR A 5 -0.07 -5.84 69.05
CA THR A 5 -1.28 -5.83 68.25
C THR A 5 -1.47 -7.21 67.61
N PRO A 6 -2.67 -7.85 67.76
CA PRO A 6 -2.92 -9.18 67.19
C PRO A 6 -2.82 -9.10 65.65
N ARG A 7 -1.88 -9.87 65.07
CA ARG A 7 -1.80 -10.09 63.61
C ARG A 7 -2.96 -10.99 63.22
N ARG A 8 -3.89 -10.46 62.43
CA ARG A 8 -4.96 -11.28 61.84
C ARG A 8 -4.34 -12.27 60.87
N ALA A 9 -4.48 -13.55 61.09
CA ALA A 9 -4.09 -14.60 60.16
C ALA A 9 -5.15 -14.74 59.05
N PHE A 10 -4.70 -14.85 57.82
CA PHE A 10 -5.56 -15.02 56.65
C PHE A 10 -5.99 -16.49 56.55
N THR A 11 -7.27 -16.78 56.41
CA THR A 11 -7.76 -18.16 56.27
C THR A 11 -7.60 -18.63 54.79
N LEU A 12 -7.44 -19.94 54.62
CA LEU A 12 -7.34 -20.55 53.27
C LEU A 12 -8.58 -20.26 52.41
N VAL A 13 -9.77 -20.23 53.05
CA VAL A 13 -11.06 -19.94 52.40
C VAL A 13 -11.12 -18.49 51.91
N GLU A 14 -10.65 -17.50 52.69
CA GLU A 14 -10.60 -16.11 52.29
C GLU A 14 -9.68 -15.93 51.08
N LEU A 15 -8.54 -16.62 51.05
CA LEU A 15 -7.63 -16.59 49.89
C LEU A 15 -8.29 -17.22 48.64
N LEU A 16 -8.96 -18.37 48.83
CA LEU A 16 -9.58 -19.11 47.73
C LEU A 16 -10.73 -18.33 47.09
N VAL A 17 -11.56 -17.64 47.89
CA VAL A 17 -12.63 -16.78 47.39
C VAL A 17 -12.07 -15.58 46.60
N VAL A 18 -11.02 -14.95 47.08
CA VAL A 18 -10.38 -13.82 46.37
C VAL A 18 -9.83 -14.23 45.03
N ILE A 19 -9.08 -15.34 44.94
CA ILE A 19 -8.56 -15.83 43.65
C ILE A 19 -9.67 -16.26 42.70
N ALA A 20 -10.77 -16.83 43.19
CA ALA A 20 -11.93 -17.17 42.37
C ALA A 20 -12.59 -15.92 41.79
N ILE A 21 -12.79 -14.87 42.58
CA ILE A 21 -13.34 -13.59 42.09
C ILE A 21 -12.42 -12.95 41.08
N ILE A 22 -11.11 -12.88 41.35
CA ILE A 22 -10.12 -12.34 40.39
C ILE A 22 -10.14 -13.15 39.10
N GLY A 23 -10.19 -14.50 39.19
CA GLY A 23 -10.26 -15.38 38.03
C GLY A 23 -11.47 -15.09 37.14
N VAL A 24 -12.65 -14.94 37.73
CA VAL A 24 -13.88 -14.58 36.99
C VAL A 24 -13.77 -13.19 36.35
N LEU A 25 -13.29 -12.19 37.09
CA LEU A 25 -13.12 -10.85 36.59
C LEU A 25 -12.13 -10.80 35.38
N VAL A 26 -10.99 -11.47 35.50
CA VAL A 26 -9.99 -11.54 34.42
C VAL A 26 -10.54 -12.29 33.22
N ALA A 27 -11.27 -13.40 33.42
CA ALA A 27 -11.87 -14.16 32.32
C ALA A 27 -12.89 -13.34 31.50
N LEU A 28 -13.64 -12.44 32.16
CA LEU A 28 -14.59 -11.55 31.49
C LEU A 28 -13.91 -10.32 30.88
N LEU A 29 -12.90 -9.75 31.51
CA LEU A 29 -12.23 -8.53 31.07
C LEU A 29 -11.28 -8.77 29.89
N LEU A 30 -10.59 -9.91 29.84
CA LEU A 30 -9.56 -10.18 28.84
C LEU A 30 -10.10 -10.13 27.40
N PRO A 31 -11.23 -10.81 27.05
CA PRO A 31 -11.82 -10.70 25.72
C PRO A 31 -12.26 -9.28 25.37
N ALA A 32 -12.88 -8.58 26.31
CA ALA A 32 -13.35 -7.19 26.10
C ALA A 32 -12.19 -6.22 25.83
N VAL A 33 -11.09 -6.33 26.58
CA VAL A 33 -9.89 -5.52 26.38
C VAL A 33 -9.25 -5.80 25.01
N GLN A 34 -9.19 -7.07 24.57
CA GLN A 34 -8.64 -7.42 23.27
C GLN A 34 -9.51 -6.86 22.12
N ALA A 35 -10.84 -6.98 22.25
CA ALA A 35 -11.77 -6.41 21.27
C ALA A 35 -11.64 -4.88 21.19
N ALA A 36 -11.54 -4.20 22.33
CA ALA A 36 -11.34 -2.74 22.36
C ALA A 36 -10.00 -2.31 21.74
N ARG A 37 -8.93 -3.05 22.00
CA ARG A 37 -7.62 -2.80 21.37
C ARG A 37 -7.65 -2.97 19.86
N GLU A 38 -8.32 -4.01 19.35
CA GLU A 38 -8.43 -4.23 17.90
C GLU A 38 -9.30 -3.15 17.25
N ALA A 39 -10.40 -2.75 17.86
CA ALA A 39 -11.20 -1.62 17.40
C ALA A 39 -10.37 -0.32 17.31
N ALA A 40 -9.53 -0.05 18.32
CA ALA A 40 -8.62 1.09 18.31
C ALA A 40 -7.60 1.01 17.19
N ARG A 41 -6.97 -0.14 16.93
CA ARG A 41 -6.04 -0.34 15.82
C ARG A 41 -6.72 -0.17 14.46
N ARG A 42 -7.94 -0.71 14.29
CA ARG A 42 -8.73 -0.53 13.07
C ARG A 42 -9.05 0.95 12.80
N ASN A 43 -9.44 1.70 13.83
CA ASN A 43 -9.65 3.14 13.72
C ASN A 43 -8.35 3.87 13.32
N GLN A 44 -7.21 3.43 13.81
CA GLN A 44 -5.92 3.99 13.42
C GLN A 44 -5.59 3.68 11.95
N CYS A 45 -5.85 2.46 11.45
CA CYS A 45 -5.69 2.13 10.02
C CYS A 45 -6.61 3.00 9.14
N SER A 46 -7.86 3.22 9.55
CA SER A 46 -8.79 4.14 8.88
C SER A 46 -8.26 5.58 8.86
N ASN A 47 -7.69 6.05 9.96
CA ASN A 47 -7.07 7.38 10.02
C ASN A 47 -5.83 7.50 9.12
N HIS A 48 -5.03 6.45 8.98
CA HIS A 48 -3.91 6.42 8.02
C HIS A 48 -4.42 6.56 6.57
N LEU A 49 -5.46 5.83 6.20
CA LEU A 49 -6.11 5.98 4.89
C LEU A 49 -6.68 7.38 4.68
N LYS A 50 -7.26 8.00 5.72
CA LYS A 50 -7.70 9.38 5.67
C LYS A 50 -6.55 10.36 5.40
N GLN A 51 -5.40 10.16 6.04
CA GLN A 51 -4.19 10.95 5.80
C GLN A 51 -3.68 10.76 4.36
N ILE A 52 -3.65 9.51 3.85
CA ILE A 52 -3.29 9.18 2.47
C ILE A 52 -4.24 9.90 1.49
N GLY A 53 -5.55 9.82 1.71
CA GLY A 53 -6.56 10.48 0.89
C GLY A 53 -6.38 12.00 0.85
N LEU A 54 -6.23 12.63 2.01
CA LEU A 54 -6.02 14.08 2.12
C LEU A 54 -4.70 14.52 1.48
N ALA A 55 -3.62 13.78 1.68
CA ALA A 55 -2.32 14.06 1.05
C ALA A 55 -2.40 13.95 -0.48
N THR A 56 -3.16 12.98 -0.98
CA THR A 56 -3.42 12.81 -2.42
C THR A 56 -4.22 13.98 -3.00
N LEU A 57 -5.26 14.43 -2.33
CA LEU A 57 -6.05 15.58 -2.75
C LEU A 57 -5.27 16.90 -2.68
N ASN A 58 -4.38 17.06 -1.70
CA ASN A 58 -3.46 18.19 -1.63
C ASN A 58 -2.46 18.19 -2.80
N LEU A 59 -1.95 17.02 -3.17
CA LEU A 59 -1.12 16.88 -4.37
C LEU A 59 -1.93 17.23 -5.62
N GLU A 60 -3.13 16.71 -5.77
CA GLU A 60 -4.02 17.00 -6.89
C GLU A 60 -4.32 18.50 -7.01
N SER A 61 -4.67 19.14 -5.90
CA SER A 61 -4.92 20.58 -5.86
C SER A 61 -3.72 21.42 -6.29
N SER A 62 -2.50 20.96 -6.03
CA SER A 62 -1.26 21.67 -6.37
C SER A 62 -0.74 21.37 -7.77
N SER A 63 -0.96 20.16 -8.29
CA SER A 63 -0.40 19.67 -9.55
C SER A 63 -1.44 19.49 -10.65
N GLY A 64 -2.74 19.52 -10.32
CA GLY A 64 -3.87 19.33 -11.24
C GLY A 64 -4.15 17.87 -11.60
N ALA A 65 -3.56 16.90 -10.87
CA ALA A 65 -3.79 15.48 -11.10
C ALA A 65 -3.42 14.63 -9.87
N LEU A 66 -3.99 13.43 -9.79
CA LEU A 66 -3.63 12.42 -8.80
C LEU A 66 -2.16 11.95 -9.01
N PRO A 67 -1.50 11.35 -8.01
CA PRO A 67 -0.18 10.78 -8.19
C PRO A 67 -0.21 9.66 -9.24
N SER A 68 0.85 9.57 -10.05
CA SER A 68 1.04 8.42 -10.93
C SER A 68 1.55 7.19 -10.16
N GLY A 69 1.44 6.01 -10.75
CA GLY A 69 2.09 4.80 -10.25
C GLY A 69 3.62 4.79 -10.43
N GLY A 70 4.19 5.79 -11.08
CA GLY A 70 5.62 5.81 -11.40
C GLY A 70 6.01 4.95 -12.59
N TRP A 71 7.32 4.60 -12.72
CA TRP A 71 7.83 3.94 -13.93
C TRP A 71 7.83 2.41 -13.84
N GLY A 72 8.27 1.84 -12.74
CA GLY A 72 8.32 0.40 -12.53
C GLY A 72 9.01 0.08 -11.22
N TYR A 73 9.00 -1.19 -10.81
CA TYR A 73 9.43 -1.61 -9.48
C TYR A 73 10.94 -1.40 -9.19
N GLU A 74 11.77 -1.32 -10.22
CA GLU A 74 13.21 -1.06 -10.06
C GLU A 74 13.54 0.43 -9.90
N TRP A 75 12.55 1.29 -9.88
CA TRP A 75 12.71 2.72 -9.74
C TRP A 75 12.11 3.23 -8.43
N THR A 76 12.82 4.09 -7.72
CA THR A 76 12.28 4.79 -6.54
C THR A 76 12.08 6.28 -6.84
N GLY A 77 11.38 6.96 -5.92
CA GLY A 77 11.09 8.39 -6.05
C GLY A 77 12.34 9.25 -6.13
N ASP A 78 12.33 10.21 -7.06
CA ASP A 78 13.38 11.22 -7.22
C ASP A 78 12.81 12.62 -6.99
N PRO A 79 13.29 13.37 -5.96
CA PRO A 79 12.76 14.68 -5.61
C PRO A 79 12.95 15.75 -6.70
N ASP A 80 13.89 15.55 -7.64
CA ASP A 80 14.15 16.50 -8.72
C ASP A 80 13.34 16.20 -10.00
N SER A 81 12.62 15.09 -10.04
CA SER A 81 11.81 14.67 -11.18
C SER A 81 10.38 15.23 -11.17
N GLY A 82 10.05 16.06 -10.18
CA GLY A 82 8.73 16.67 -10.03
C GLY A 82 7.62 15.65 -9.77
N THR A 83 6.43 15.91 -10.33
CA THR A 83 5.25 15.03 -10.25
C THR A 83 4.83 14.56 -11.65
N GLY A 84 4.01 13.51 -11.71
CA GLY A 84 3.45 13.02 -12.97
C GLY A 84 4.43 12.18 -13.79
N GLU A 85 4.43 12.34 -15.11
CA GLU A 85 5.13 11.47 -16.07
C GLU A 85 6.64 11.31 -15.84
N LYS A 86 7.27 12.33 -15.30
CA LYS A 86 8.72 12.35 -15.09
C LYS A 86 9.13 11.73 -13.76
N GLN A 87 8.17 11.50 -12.86
CA GLN A 87 8.43 10.91 -11.55
C GLN A 87 8.59 9.39 -11.67
N PRO A 88 9.78 8.84 -11.37
CA PRO A 88 9.99 7.40 -11.39
C PRO A 88 9.32 6.69 -10.23
N GLY A 89 9.20 7.33 -9.06
CA GLY A 89 8.54 6.80 -7.88
C GLY A 89 7.03 6.75 -8.02
N GLY A 90 6.41 5.81 -7.28
CA GLY A 90 4.97 5.59 -7.29
C GLY A 90 4.19 6.59 -6.44
N TRP A 91 2.91 6.31 -6.30
CA TRP A 91 1.96 7.15 -5.56
C TRP A 91 2.40 7.44 -4.12
N GLY A 92 2.98 6.42 -3.44
CA GLY A 92 3.46 6.57 -2.06
C GLY A 92 4.56 7.63 -1.93
N PHE A 93 5.48 7.73 -2.89
CA PHE A 93 6.47 8.81 -2.93
C PHE A 93 5.82 10.17 -3.23
N GLY A 94 4.91 10.21 -4.20
CA GLY A 94 4.29 11.45 -4.66
C GLY A 94 3.59 12.25 -3.55
N ILE A 95 3.01 11.57 -2.57
CA ILE A 95 2.25 12.20 -1.48
C ILE A 95 3.09 12.56 -0.25
N LEU A 96 4.36 12.15 -0.15
CA LEU A 96 5.19 12.32 1.05
C LEU A 96 5.27 13.78 1.53
N GLN A 97 5.36 14.73 0.63
CA GLN A 97 5.43 16.15 0.98
C GLN A 97 4.15 16.68 1.67
N PHE A 98 3.04 15.97 1.52
CA PHE A 98 1.74 16.30 2.11
C PHE A 98 1.37 15.41 3.31
N MET A 99 2.30 14.53 3.75
CA MET A 99 2.14 13.58 4.86
C MET A 99 3.08 13.85 6.03
N GLU A 100 3.52 15.10 6.23
CA GLU A 100 4.55 15.46 7.22
C GLU A 100 5.88 14.71 7.02
N ALA A 101 6.09 14.11 5.83
CA ALA A 101 7.28 13.36 5.43
C ALA A 101 8.12 14.10 4.38
N GLY A 102 8.04 15.44 4.34
CA GLY A 102 8.77 16.28 3.38
C GLY A 102 10.28 16.14 3.47
N ALA A 103 10.83 15.81 4.64
CA ALA A 103 12.24 15.49 4.80
C ALA A 103 12.62 14.24 3.98
N THR A 104 11.82 13.16 4.06
CA THR A 104 12.01 11.93 3.29
C THR A 104 11.85 12.18 1.79
N PHE A 105 10.85 12.99 1.39
CA PHE A 105 10.68 13.41 0.00
C PHE A 105 11.91 14.12 -0.55
N SER A 106 12.55 14.99 0.25
CA SER A 106 13.65 15.85 -0.21
C SER A 106 15.03 15.20 -0.17
N VAL A 107 15.12 13.93 0.26
CA VAL A 107 16.40 13.20 0.30
C VAL A 107 17.01 13.11 -1.11
N GLY A 108 18.24 13.54 -1.26
CA GLY A 108 18.97 13.54 -2.54
C GLY A 108 18.65 14.70 -3.46
N LYS A 109 17.80 15.67 -3.05
CA LYS A 109 17.43 16.83 -3.87
C LYS A 109 18.64 17.68 -4.25
N GLY A 110 18.79 18.00 -5.54
CA GLY A 110 19.86 18.84 -6.08
C GLY A 110 21.26 18.21 -6.06
N GLN A 111 21.39 16.94 -5.66
CA GLN A 111 22.68 16.24 -5.62
C GLN A 111 23.12 15.73 -7.00
N SER A 112 24.41 15.44 -7.13
CA SER A 112 24.95 14.77 -8.31
C SER A 112 24.30 13.38 -8.49
N PRO A 113 24.22 12.81 -9.70
CA PRO A 113 23.63 11.49 -9.91
C PRO A 113 24.25 10.39 -9.04
N ALA A 114 25.55 10.44 -8.77
CA ALA A 114 26.24 9.44 -7.94
C ALA A 114 25.84 9.58 -6.46
N ASP A 115 25.89 10.80 -5.91
CA ASP A 115 25.52 11.07 -4.52
C ASP A 115 24.03 10.85 -4.29
N LYS A 116 23.19 11.22 -5.25
CA LYS A 116 21.74 10.99 -5.21
C LYS A 116 21.42 9.51 -5.07
N ARG A 117 22.09 8.62 -5.81
CA ARG A 117 21.88 7.18 -5.69
C ARG A 117 22.14 6.65 -4.29
N ILE A 118 23.15 7.19 -3.61
CA ILE A 118 23.47 6.86 -2.21
C ILE A 118 22.38 7.41 -1.29
N ALA A 119 21.99 8.67 -1.47
CA ALA A 119 20.94 9.31 -0.68
C ALA A 119 19.59 8.60 -0.80
N LEU A 120 19.18 8.21 -2.01
CA LEU A 120 17.93 7.49 -2.24
C LEU A 120 17.91 6.11 -1.56
N THR A 121 19.05 5.49 -1.31
CA THR A 121 19.13 4.27 -0.48
C THR A 121 18.68 4.55 0.96
N THR A 122 19.07 5.69 1.53
CA THR A 122 18.60 6.14 2.85
C THR A 122 17.10 6.45 2.83
N GLN A 123 16.60 7.09 1.76
CA GLN A 123 15.16 7.32 1.57
C GLN A 123 14.38 6.02 1.64
N LEU A 124 14.81 5.00 0.90
CA LEU A 124 14.18 3.67 0.89
C LEU A 124 14.12 3.00 2.26
N ALA A 125 15.08 3.29 3.13
CA ALA A 125 15.16 2.77 4.49
C ALA A 125 14.42 3.63 5.53
N THR A 126 13.69 4.67 5.13
CA THR A 126 13.00 5.59 6.04
C THR A 126 11.48 5.27 6.08
N PRO A 127 10.98 4.58 7.12
CA PRO A 127 9.55 4.26 7.25
C PRO A 127 8.71 5.52 7.52
N VAL A 128 7.55 5.59 6.88
CA VAL A 128 6.50 6.57 7.21
C VAL A 128 5.39 5.84 7.98
N PRO A 129 5.11 6.22 9.25
CA PRO A 129 4.16 5.48 10.10
C PRO A 129 2.78 5.29 9.48
N ALA A 130 2.28 6.27 8.74
CA ALA A 130 0.98 6.20 8.08
C ALA A 130 0.88 5.16 6.94
N PHE A 131 1.99 4.56 6.52
CA PHE A 131 1.98 3.45 5.57
C PHE A 131 1.89 2.06 6.22
N TYR A 132 1.81 1.99 7.54
CA TYR A 132 1.77 0.72 8.28
C TYR A 132 0.44 0.57 9.03
N CYS A 133 -0.16 -0.62 8.94
CA CYS A 133 -1.32 -0.97 9.74
C CYS A 133 -0.86 -1.53 11.10
N PRO A 134 -1.25 -0.92 12.24
CA PRO A 134 -0.82 -1.36 13.57
C PRO A 134 -1.37 -2.73 13.99
N SER A 135 -2.34 -3.28 13.27
CA SER A 135 -2.79 -4.68 13.45
C SER A 135 -1.88 -5.69 12.76
N ARG A 136 -0.98 -5.24 11.89
CA ARG A 136 -0.01 -6.09 11.18
C ARG A 136 1.39 -5.98 11.76
N ARG A 137 1.97 -4.79 11.69
CA ARG A 137 3.39 -4.57 12.02
C ARG A 137 3.67 -3.13 12.44
N PRO A 138 4.70 -2.90 13.27
CA PRO A 138 5.16 -1.56 13.55
C PRO A 138 5.88 -0.97 12.31
N PRO A 139 5.98 0.38 12.20
CA PRO A 139 6.81 1.03 11.20
C PRO A 139 8.28 0.64 11.36
N ALA A 140 8.80 -0.14 10.43
CA ALA A 140 10.17 -0.62 10.45
C ALA A 140 10.66 -0.98 9.05
N THR A 141 11.98 -1.11 8.89
CA THR A 141 12.55 -1.73 7.70
C THR A 141 12.53 -3.25 7.82
N SER A 142 12.30 -3.93 6.71
CA SER A 142 12.40 -5.38 6.61
C SER A 142 13.11 -5.79 5.33
N TYR A 143 13.56 -7.03 5.24
CA TYR A 143 14.23 -7.54 4.06
C TYR A 143 13.34 -7.47 2.82
N GLY A 144 13.99 -7.17 1.69
CA GLY A 144 13.36 -7.08 0.38
C GLY A 144 13.60 -8.28 -0.50
N GLY A 145 13.00 -8.21 -1.69
CA GLY A 145 13.19 -9.19 -2.74
C GLY A 145 14.56 -9.11 -3.47
N PRO A 146 14.75 -9.93 -4.48
CA PRO A 146 16.03 -10.08 -5.19
C PRO A 146 16.35 -8.92 -6.14
N HIS A 147 15.53 -7.91 -6.19
CA HIS A 147 15.65 -6.82 -7.17
C HIS A 147 16.63 -5.74 -6.73
N THR A 148 17.41 -5.24 -7.67
CA THR A 148 18.25 -4.04 -7.50
C THR A 148 17.49 -2.82 -7.98
N MET A 149 17.81 -1.64 -7.41
CA MET A 149 17.20 -0.39 -7.85
C MET A 149 18.07 0.29 -8.91
N VAL A 150 17.46 0.83 -9.95
CA VAL A 150 18.16 1.52 -11.04
C VAL A 150 18.72 2.86 -10.58
N ASN A 151 17.91 3.64 -9.84
CA ASN A 151 18.27 5.00 -9.40
C ASN A 151 18.67 5.11 -7.92
N ALA A 152 18.81 3.99 -7.21
CA ALA A 152 19.32 3.94 -5.85
C ALA A 152 20.45 2.90 -5.74
N ASN A 153 21.36 3.09 -4.80
CA ASN A 153 22.50 2.21 -4.60
C ASN A 153 22.15 1.04 -3.66
N ARG A 154 21.04 0.37 -3.96
CA ARG A 154 20.45 -0.70 -3.16
C ARG A 154 20.73 -2.05 -3.79
N PRO A 155 21.52 -2.94 -3.14
CA PRO A 155 21.67 -4.32 -3.59
C PRO A 155 20.38 -5.13 -3.34
N ALA A 156 20.29 -6.28 -4.03
CA ALA A 156 19.24 -7.28 -3.79
C ALA A 156 19.27 -7.74 -2.33
N GLY A 157 18.08 -7.92 -1.73
CA GLY A 157 17.96 -8.41 -0.36
C GLY A 157 18.24 -7.40 0.75
N ASP A 158 18.52 -6.14 0.43
CA ASP A 158 18.73 -5.10 1.43
C ASP A 158 17.40 -4.71 2.14
N ARG A 159 17.52 -4.05 3.29
CA ARG A 159 16.36 -3.66 4.11
C ARG A 159 15.80 -2.31 3.64
N PHE A 160 14.45 -2.22 3.61
CA PHE A 160 13.74 -0.99 3.24
C PHE A 160 12.36 -0.91 3.90
N CYS A 161 11.74 0.27 3.83
CA CYS A 161 10.39 0.48 4.32
C CYS A 161 9.35 -0.15 3.37
N LYS A 162 8.23 -0.56 3.94
CA LYS A 162 7.09 -1.20 3.27
C LYS A 162 5.86 -0.31 3.29
N THR A 163 4.83 -0.74 2.59
CA THR A 163 3.47 -0.19 2.74
C THR A 163 2.46 -1.33 2.92
N ASP A 164 1.49 -1.11 3.81
CA ASP A 164 0.35 -2.01 4.03
C ASP A 164 -0.87 -1.60 3.21
N TYR A 165 -0.73 -0.52 2.43
CA TYR A 165 -1.77 0.03 1.58
C TYR A 165 -1.35 -0.02 0.12
N ALA A 166 -2.33 -0.13 -0.78
CA ALA A 166 -2.11 -0.16 -2.21
C ALA A 166 -3.04 0.79 -2.94
N GLY A 167 -2.51 1.44 -3.97
CA GLY A 167 -3.29 2.24 -4.90
C GLY A 167 -4.17 1.36 -5.78
N ASN A 168 -5.28 1.93 -6.23
CA ASN A 168 -6.24 1.26 -7.09
C ASN A 168 -5.79 1.25 -8.56
N GLY A 169 -5.41 0.08 -9.07
CA GLY A 169 -5.05 -0.18 -10.46
C GLY A 169 -6.24 -0.39 -11.41
N GLY A 170 -7.46 -0.49 -10.86
CA GLY A 170 -8.69 -0.68 -11.63
C GLY A 170 -9.24 -2.09 -11.64
N SER A 171 -10.24 -2.31 -12.46
CA SER A 171 -10.83 -3.62 -12.71
C SER A 171 -10.23 -4.35 -13.92
N ASN A 172 -9.46 -3.66 -14.74
CA ASN A 172 -8.67 -4.26 -15.81
C ASN A 172 -7.29 -4.63 -15.28
N SER A 173 -7.05 -5.92 -15.03
CA SER A 173 -5.70 -6.35 -14.65
C SER A 173 -4.84 -6.50 -15.91
N PRO A 174 -3.79 -5.70 -16.07
CA PRO A 174 -2.91 -5.81 -17.22
C PRO A 174 -2.00 -7.04 -17.18
N VAL A 175 -1.95 -7.75 -16.05
CA VAL A 175 -1.14 -8.97 -15.88
C VAL A 175 -1.49 -10.03 -16.90
N GLN A 176 -2.78 -10.21 -17.18
CA GLN A 176 -3.27 -11.26 -18.06
C GLN A 176 -3.37 -10.85 -19.53
N SER A 177 -3.43 -9.56 -19.80
CA SER A 177 -3.37 -9.08 -21.20
C SER A 177 -1.95 -9.15 -21.78
N GLY A 178 -0.94 -9.66 -21.04
CA GLY A 178 0.46 -9.62 -21.43
C GLY A 178 1.04 -8.20 -21.44
N ALA A 179 0.26 -7.20 -21.05
CA ALA A 179 0.67 -5.80 -21.06
C ALA A 179 1.68 -5.44 -19.96
N LEU A 180 1.78 -6.28 -18.91
CA LEU A 180 2.81 -6.11 -17.86
C LEU A 180 4.18 -6.70 -18.22
N VAL A 181 4.30 -7.42 -19.32
CA VAL A 181 5.60 -7.86 -19.81
C VAL A 181 6.39 -6.63 -20.27
N GLY A 182 7.18 -6.07 -19.38
CA GLY A 182 7.96 -4.84 -19.61
C GLY A 182 7.75 -3.73 -18.58
N PHE A 183 6.72 -3.80 -17.71
CA PHE A 183 6.55 -2.86 -16.59
C PHE A 183 7.59 -3.05 -15.48
N SER A 184 8.21 -4.21 -15.43
CA SER A 184 9.28 -4.52 -14.50
C SER A 184 10.56 -3.73 -14.74
N GLN A 185 10.79 -3.28 -15.96
CA GLN A 185 12.04 -2.61 -16.34
C GLN A 185 11.70 -1.20 -16.83
N GLY A 186 11.77 -0.22 -15.95
CA GLY A 186 11.76 1.19 -16.32
C GLY A 186 12.90 1.55 -17.27
N PRO A 187 12.99 2.79 -17.74
CA PRO A 187 14.07 3.26 -18.60
C PRO A 187 15.43 3.12 -17.92
N ALA A 188 16.49 2.97 -18.66
CA ALA A 188 17.85 2.94 -18.11
C ALA A 188 18.14 4.23 -17.30
N PHE A 189 18.98 4.13 -16.29
CA PHE A 189 19.35 5.26 -15.41
C PHE A 189 19.82 6.49 -16.19
N THR A 190 20.48 6.30 -17.32
CA THR A 190 20.93 7.36 -18.23
C THR A 190 19.79 8.20 -18.82
N CYS A 191 18.55 7.73 -18.70
CA CYS A 191 17.34 8.42 -19.16
C CYS A 191 16.79 9.43 -18.14
N LEU A 192 17.22 9.36 -16.87
CA LEU A 192 16.90 10.39 -15.88
C LEU A 192 17.44 11.75 -16.36
N GLY A 193 16.59 12.74 -16.44
CA GLY A 193 16.95 14.09 -16.90
C GLY A 193 16.90 14.29 -18.42
N LYS A 194 16.77 13.25 -19.22
CA LYS A 194 16.57 13.37 -20.69
C LYS A 194 15.12 13.15 -21.11
N TYR A 195 14.27 12.79 -20.18
CA TYR A 195 12.84 12.65 -20.41
C TYR A 195 12.20 14.03 -20.66
N PRO A 196 11.38 14.25 -21.69
CA PRO A 196 10.66 13.26 -22.47
C PRO A 196 11.22 12.97 -23.87
N SER A 197 12.51 13.21 -24.17
CA SER A 197 12.98 12.91 -25.53
C SER A 197 13.17 11.39 -25.69
N ARG A 198 12.25 10.78 -26.40
CA ARG A 198 12.21 9.34 -26.71
C ARG A 198 13.49 8.82 -27.39
N ALA A 199 14.15 9.68 -28.15
CA ALA A 199 15.28 9.29 -29.01
C ALA A 199 16.55 8.88 -28.24
N SER A 200 16.67 9.17 -26.96
CA SER A 200 17.90 8.95 -26.19
C SER A 200 17.82 7.83 -25.15
N CYS A 201 16.66 7.18 -25.01
CA CYS A 201 16.44 6.07 -24.08
C CYS A 201 16.32 4.74 -24.81
N ASN A 202 17.25 4.49 -25.72
CA ASN A 202 17.29 3.25 -26.49
C ASN A 202 17.42 2.03 -25.57
N GLY A 203 16.41 1.16 -25.59
CA GLY A 203 16.53 -0.18 -25.02
C GLY A 203 15.28 -0.75 -24.36
N ASN A 204 14.26 0.02 -24.02
CA ASN A 204 13.00 -0.55 -23.54
C ASN A 204 11.79 0.09 -24.20
N SER A 205 11.18 -0.70 -25.04
CA SER A 205 9.98 -0.41 -25.82
C SER A 205 8.76 0.03 -24.98
N PHE A 206 8.82 -0.13 -23.65
CA PHE A 206 7.71 0.16 -22.76
C PHE A 206 7.32 1.65 -22.76
N LEU A 207 8.27 2.56 -22.49
CA LEU A 207 7.98 4.00 -22.46
C LEU A 207 7.65 4.58 -23.86
N ASP A 208 8.14 3.94 -24.92
CA ASP A 208 7.88 4.34 -26.29
C ASP A 208 6.59 3.74 -26.85
N THR A 209 6.16 2.61 -26.31
CA THR A 209 4.98 1.88 -26.80
C THR A 209 3.69 2.36 -26.15
N TYR A 210 3.73 2.88 -24.91
CA TYR A 210 2.55 3.30 -24.16
C TYR A 210 2.40 4.83 -24.15
N THR A 211 1.55 5.33 -25.01
CA THR A 211 1.00 6.69 -24.94
C THR A 211 -0.06 6.76 -23.83
N ALA A 212 -0.45 7.98 -23.41
CA ALA A 212 -1.53 8.17 -22.45
C ALA A 212 -2.83 7.46 -22.88
N ASP A 213 -3.15 7.45 -24.17
CA ASP A 213 -4.34 6.78 -24.70
C ASP A 213 -4.27 5.26 -24.54
N LYS A 214 -3.11 4.65 -24.84
CA LYS A 214 -2.92 3.21 -24.63
C LYS A 214 -2.96 2.82 -23.16
N ILE A 215 -2.35 3.63 -22.28
CA ILE A 215 -2.44 3.42 -20.83
C ILE A 215 -3.90 3.46 -20.39
N ASN A 216 -4.66 4.45 -20.84
CA ASN A 216 -6.09 4.57 -20.52
C ASN A 216 -6.93 3.39 -21.02
N THR A 217 -6.52 2.76 -22.12
CA THR A 217 -7.19 1.55 -22.66
C THR A 217 -6.96 0.32 -21.78
N TYR A 218 -5.72 0.15 -21.27
CA TYR A 218 -5.36 -1.04 -20.47
C TYR A 218 -5.60 -0.88 -18.98
N PHE A 219 -5.59 0.36 -18.46
CA PHE A 219 -5.67 0.67 -17.04
C PHE A 219 -6.85 1.59 -16.77
N ASN A 220 -7.89 1.06 -16.17
CA ASN A 220 -9.09 1.82 -15.84
C ASN A 220 -9.18 2.25 -14.36
N GLY A 221 -8.13 2.01 -13.58
CA GLY A 221 -8.00 2.54 -12.20
C GLY A 221 -7.55 3.99 -12.15
N VAL A 222 -7.33 4.48 -10.95
CA VAL A 222 -6.93 5.89 -10.70
C VAL A 222 -5.43 6.05 -10.43
N ILE A 223 -4.74 4.97 -10.07
CA ILE A 223 -3.28 4.94 -9.95
C ILE A 223 -2.75 4.06 -11.09
N VAL A 224 -2.27 4.70 -12.15
CA VAL A 224 -1.81 4.02 -13.35
C VAL A 224 -0.32 4.30 -13.60
N PRO A 225 0.37 3.46 -14.37
CA PRO A 225 1.78 3.66 -14.65
C PRO A 225 2.02 5.00 -15.33
N ARG A 226 3.02 5.72 -14.88
CA ARG A 226 3.57 6.93 -15.51
C ARG A 226 2.63 8.12 -15.62
N PHE A 227 1.42 7.95 -16.15
CA PHE A 227 0.51 9.04 -16.46
C PHE A 227 -0.43 9.33 -15.30
N PRO A 228 -0.43 10.56 -14.76
CA PRO A 228 -1.35 10.93 -13.67
C PRO A 228 -2.78 11.10 -14.20
N ILE A 229 -3.75 10.63 -13.42
CA ILE A 229 -5.18 10.77 -13.72
C ILE A 229 -5.71 12.07 -13.11
N LYS A 230 -6.48 12.82 -13.85
CA LYS A 230 -7.17 14.03 -13.37
C LYS A 230 -8.54 13.65 -12.79
N LEU A 231 -9.00 14.37 -11.75
CA LEU A 231 -10.32 14.09 -11.14
C LEU A 231 -11.46 14.11 -12.17
N LYS A 232 -11.40 14.97 -13.19
CA LYS A 232 -12.39 15.02 -14.28
C LYS A 232 -12.47 13.75 -15.15
N GLN A 233 -11.50 12.85 -15.03
CA GLN A 233 -11.46 11.57 -15.76
C GLN A 233 -12.08 10.44 -14.93
N ILE A 234 -12.56 10.73 -13.71
CA ILE A 234 -13.27 9.81 -12.84
C ILE A 234 -14.77 10.03 -13.08
N GLU A 235 -15.26 9.44 -14.16
CA GLU A 235 -16.62 9.67 -14.67
C GLU A 235 -17.69 8.99 -13.79
N ASP A 236 -17.33 7.89 -13.10
CA ASP A 236 -18.21 7.16 -12.18
C ASP A 236 -18.38 7.87 -10.83
N GLY A 237 -17.65 8.99 -10.63
CA GLY A 237 -17.72 9.83 -9.44
C GLY A 237 -16.62 9.54 -8.42
N THR A 238 -16.07 10.62 -7.85
CA THR A 238 -14.95 10.53 -6.90
C THR A 238 -15.33 9.88 -5.58
N SER A 239 -16.60 9.92 -5.18
CA SER A 239 -17.14 9.26 -3.98
C SER A 239 -17.44 7.76 -4.21
N ASN A 240 -17.42 7.30 -5.45
CA ASN A 240 -17.71 5.92 -5.84
C ASN A 240 -16.47 5.14 -6.28
N THR A 241 -15.32 5.79 -6.42
CA THR A 241 -14.10 5.17 -6.93
C THR A 241 -13.05 5.11 -5.83
N ILE A 242 -12.57 3.91 -5.53
CA ILE A 242 -11.46 3.67 -4.60
C ILE A 242 -10.20 4.38 -5.10
N LEU A 243 -9.53 5.12 -4.22
CA LEU A 243 -8.22 5.70 -4.45
C LEU A 243 -7.10 4.74 -4.00
N CYS A 244 -7.21 4.30 -2.75
CA CYS A 244 -6.23 3.44 -2.08
C CYS A 244 -6.94 2.63 -0.99
N ALA A 245 -6.49 1.41 -0.73
CA ALA A 245 -7.06 0.58 0.31
C ALA A 245 -6.00 -0.31 0.97
N GLU A 246 -6.39 -0.98 2.05
CA GLU A 246 -5.57 -2.02 2.67
C GLU A 246 -5.36 -3.16 1.66
N LYS A 247 -4.10 -3.56 1.42
CA LYS A 247 -3.77 -4.69 0.55
C LYS A 247 -3.72 -5.99 1.35
N TYR A 248 -4.10 -7.13 0.78
CA TYR A 248 -3.83 -8.43 1.39
C TYR A 248 -2.33 -8.63 1.62
N LEU A 249 -1.98 -9.16 2.79
CA LEU A 249 -0.63 -9.63 3.10
C LEU A 249 -0.69 -11.03 3.70
N ASN A 250 0.30 -11.85 3.36
CA ASN A 250 0.47 -13.12 4.05
C ASN A 250 0.97 -12.88 5.48
N SER A 251 0.21 -13.36 6.46
CA SER A 251 0.47 -13.12 7.89
C SER A 251 1.82 -13.67 8.38
N ARG A 252 2.40 -14.67 7.69
CA ARG A 252 3.75 -15.20 8.00
C ARG A 252 4.86 -14.18 7.73
N TYR A 253 4.60 -13.18 6.89
CA TYR A 253 5.62 -12.24 6.45
C TYR A 253 5.50 -10.84 7.06
N TYR A 254 4.64 -10.63 8.05
CA TYR A 254 4.48 -9.33 8.71
C TYR A 254 5.79 -8.82 9.32
N ALA A 255 6.51 -9.69 10.03
CA ALA A 255 7.78 -9.39 10.67
C ALA A 255 8.93 -10.12 9.97
N ARG A 256 9.06 -9.93 8.66
CA ARG A 256 10.05 -10.65 7.85
C ARG A 256 11.48 -10.28 8.23
N GLU A 257 12.19 -11.26 8.76
CA GLU A 257 13.59 -11.12 9.19
C GLU A 257 14.57 -11.91 8.29
N ASP A 258 14.07 -12.62 7.28
CA ASP A 258 14.86 -13.40 6.34
C ASP A 258 14.67 -12.94 4.88
N PHE A 259 15.70 -13.20 4.06
CA PHE A 259 15.65 -12.98 2.62
C PHE A 259 14.91 -14.14 1.96
N GLN A 260 13.71 -13.87 1.44
CA GLN A 260 12.95 -14.83 0.63
C GLN A 260 12.54 -14.22 -0.71
N THR A 261 12.43 -15.06 -1.72
CA THR A 261 12.15 -14.63 -3.09
C THR A 261 10.68 -14.31 -3.32
N ASP A 262 9.76 -14.90 -2.54
CA ASP A 262 8.33 -14.69 -2.67
C ASP A 262 7.70 -14.32 -1.32
N SER A 263 6.96 -13.23 -1.30
CA SER A 263 6.29 -12.66 -0.12
C SER A 263 4.91 -12.12 -0.45
N CYS A 264 4.26 -12.66 -1.47
CA CYS A 264 2.95 -12.17 -1.89
C CYS A 264 2.95 -10.66 -2.17
N SER A 265 3.92 -10.20 -2.98
CA SER A 265 4.09 -8.79 -3.32
C SER A 265 4.21 -7.87 -2.09
N ASP A 266 5.15 -8.21 -1.23
CA ASP A 266 5.65 -7.37 -0.14
C ASP A 266 7.19 -7.43 -0.10
N ASN A 267 7.81 -7.41 -1.28
CA ASN A 267 9.24 -7.58 -1.46
C ASN A 267 9.95 -6.35 -2.06
N ASN A 268 9.21 -5.27 -2.33
CA ASN A 268 9.73 -4.01 -2.84
C ASN A 268 9.44 -2.82 -1.90
N PRO A 269 10.18 -1.70 -2.04
CA PRO A 269 10.01 -0.52 -1.19
C PRO A 269 8.67 0.18 -1.38
N ALA A 270 8.20 0.88 -0.35
CA ALA A 270 6.97 1.69 -0.40
C ALA A 270 7.00 2.82 -1.45
N TYR A 271 8.18 3.27 -1.85
CA TYR A 271 8.37 4.43 -2.74
C TYR A 271 8.73 4.05 -4.17
N ASN A 272 8.74 2.74 -4.49
CA ASN A 272 9.01 2.28 -5.85
C ASN A 272 7.89 2.67 -6.82
N GLY A 273 8.20 2.59 -8.12
CA GLY A 273 7.24 2.80 -9.18
C GLY A 273 6.17 1.70 -9.23
N TYR A 274 5.42 1.66 -10.32
CA TYR A 274 4.27 0.78 -10.49
C TYR A 274 4.64 -0.70 -10.33
N ASP A 275 4.04 -1.35 -9.36
CA ASP A 275 4.33 -2.71 -9.00
C ASP A 275 3.20 -3.36 -8.20
N TRP A 276 3.21 -4.69 -8.15
CA TRP A 276 2.29 -5.48 -7.32
C TRP A 276 2.45 -5.23 -5.82
N ASP A 277 3.57 -4.72 -5.37
CA ASP A 277 3.80 -4.36 -3.97
C ASP A 277 2.96 -3.16 -3.51
N ASN A 278 2.62 -2.25 -4.43
CA ASN A 278 1.94 -0.99 -4.10
C ASN A 278 0.65 -0.73 -4.89
N ILE A 279 0.22 -1.68 -5.76
CA ILE A 279 -1.02 -1.60 -6.54
C ILE A 279 -1.83 -2.88 -6.36
N ARG A 280 -3.17 -2.74 -6.33
CA ARG A 280 -4.14 -3.83 -6.29
C ARG A 280 -5.29 -3.55 -7.26
N TRP A 281 -6.05 -4.61 -7.59
CA TRP A 281 -7.12 -4.57 -8.58
C TRP A 281 -8.41 -5.13 -8.04
N THR A 282 -9.53 -4.72 -8.66
CA THR A 282 -10.88 -5.15 -8.30
C THR A 282 -11.52 -6.07 -9.35
N ARG A 283 -10.72 -6.75 -10.18
CA ARG A 283 -11.17 -7.58 -11.28
C ARG A 283 -11.88 -8.85 -10.80
N THR A 284 -13.21 -8.84 -10.74
CA THR A 284 -14.00 -10.01 -10.32
C THR A 284 -14.84 -10.62 -11.43
N ALA A 285 -15.04 -9.91 -12.55
CA ALA A 285 -15.81 -10.42 -13.71
C ALA A 285 -14.89 -11.03 -14.78
N ALA A 286 -13.94 -11.89 -14.38
CA ALA A 286 -13.18 -12.69 -15.34
C ALA A 286 -14.07 -13.79 -15.93
N THR A 287 -13.79 -14.18 -17.18
CA THR A 287 -14.45 -15.30 -17.84
C THR A 287 -14.12 -16.65 -17.18
N ASP A 288 -12.97 -16.74 -16.53
CA ASP A 288 -12.55 -17.88 -15.71
C ASP A 288 -12.88 -17.61 -14.23
N PRO A 289 -13.74 -18.40 -13.58
CA PRO A 289 -14.05 -18.26 -12.16
C PRO A 289 -12.83 -18.38 -11.24
N ASN A 290 -11.82 -19.18 -11.61
CA ASN A 290 -10.59 -19.31 -10.83
C ASN A 290 -9.75 -18.02 -10.89
N GLU A 291 -9.78 -17.34 -12.03
CA GLU A 291 -9.15 -16.04 -12.18
C GLU A 291 -9.90 -14.97 -11.37
N ALA A 292 -11.22 -14.92 -11.46
CA ALA A 292 -12.05 -13.99 -10.70
C ALA A 292 -11.80 -14.12 -9.18
N ALA A 293 -11.73 -15.34 -8.66
CA ALA A 293 -11.48 -15.62 -7.25
C ALA A 293 -10.15 -15.05 -6.74
N GLN A 294 -9.16 -14.84 -7.60
CA GLN A 294 -7.87 -14.29 -7.21
C GLN A 294 -7.93 -12.82 -6.80
N TYR A 295 -8.93 -12.08 -7.25
CA TYR A 295 -9.11 -10.65 -6.98
C TYR A 295 -10.13 -10.37 -5.88
N VAL A 296 -10.89 -11.37 -5.43
CA VAL A 296 -11.84 -11.21 -4.34
C VAL A 296 -11.09 -10.83 -3.05
N PRO A 297 -11.47 -9.75 -2.37
CA PRO A 297 -10.82 -9.33 -1.15
C PRO A 297 -11.00 -10.38 -0.05
N THR A 298 -9.96 -10.62 0.73
CA THR A 298 -9.98 -11.61 1.81
C THR A 298 -9.22 -11.11 3.04
N PRO A 299 -9.55 -11.61 4.25
CA PRO A 299 -8.70 -11.38 5.41
C PRO A 299 -7.29 -11.92 5.19
N ASP A 300 -6.30 -11.28 5.81
CA ASP A 300 -4.93 -11.77 5.83
C ASP A 300 -4.88 -13.19 6.44
N ASN A 301 -4.16 -14.06 5.78
CA ASN A 301 -3.91 -15.43 6.23
C ASN A 301 -2.52 -15.90 5.76
N ASP A 302 -2.24 -17.19 5.83
CA ASP A 302 -0.95 -17.76 5.44
C ASP A 302 -0.93 -18.39 4.04
N THR A 303 -1.94 -18.10 3.21
CA THR A 303 -2.03 -18.60 1.83
C THR A 303 -1.10 -17.83 0.90
N THR A 304 -0.41 -18.56 0.03
CA THR A 304 0.53 -18.05 -0.98
C THR A 304 0.07 -18.35 -2.41
N ASP A 305 -1.22 -18.22 -2.68
CA ASP A 305 -1.76 -18.32 -4.04
C ASP A 305 -1.42 -17.05 -4.87
N TYR A 306 -1.67 -17.08 -6.17
CA TYR A 306 -1.45 -15.91 -7.02
C TYR A 306 -2.30 -14.68 -6.57
N GLY A 307 -3.48 -14.93 -6.01
CA GLY A 307 -4.36 -13.88 -5.47
C GLY A 307 -3.68 -13.03 -4.38
N CYS A 308 -2.71 -13.58 -3.65
CA CYS A 308 -1.99 -12.84 -2.63
C CYS A 308 -1.22 -11.63 -3.19
N THR A 309 -0.94 -11.60 -4.50
CA THR A 309 -0.22 -10.50 -5.15
C THR A 309 -1.14 -9.41 -5.71
N VAL A 310 -2.42 -9.69 -5.91
CA VAL A 310 -3.33 -8.82 -6.69
C VAL A 310 -4.55 -8.32 -5.92
N ARG A 311 -4.94 -8.99 -4.82
CA ARG A 311 -6.17 -8.67 -4.08
C ARG A 311 -5.98 -7.63 -2.99
N PHE A 312 -7.04 -6.89 -2.70
CA PHE A 312 -7.18 -6.10 -1.48
C PHE A 312 -7.49 -7.03 -0.29
N GLY A 313 -7.25 -6.55 0.93
CA GLY A 313 -7.51 -7.29 2.15
C GLY A 313 -6.91 -6.63 3.37
N SER A 314 -7.16 -7.14 4.55
CA SER A 314 -6.63 -6.60 5.80
C SER A 314 -6.48 -7.64 6.90
N ALA A 315 -5.79 -7.25 7.99
CA ALA A 315 -5.76 -8.03 9.24
C ALA A 315 -7.08 -7.96 10.02
N HIS A 316 -8.04 -7.13 9.60
CA HIS A 316 -9.28 -6.90 10.32
C HIS A 316 -10.33 -7.97 9.98
N ALA A 317 -11.08 -8.42 10.97
CA ALA A 317 -12.15 -9.38 10.75
C ALA A 317 -13.33 -8.76 9.99
N GLY A 318 -13.80 -9.43 8.95
CA GLY A 318 -15.02 -9.12 8.21
C GLY A 318 -14.96 -7.97 7.21
N VAL A 319 -13.94 -7.12 7.27
CA VAL A 319 -13.83 -5.92 6.39
C VAL A 319 -12.39 -5.55 6.12
N PHE A 320 -12.16 -4.78 5.06
CA PHE A 320 -10.98 -3.95 4.86
C PHE A 320 -11.39 -2.49 4.66
N ASN A 321 -10.47 -1.56 4.93
CA ASN A 321 -10.75 -0.13 4.79
C ASN A 321 -10.20 0.40 3.46
N ALA A 322 -10.94 1.32 2.84
CA ALA A 322 -10.56 1.98 1.60
C ALA A 322 -10.80 3.48 1.70
N THR A 323 -9.88 4.28 1.16
CA THR A 323 -10.11 5.71 0.89
C THR A 323 -10.53 5.89 -0.56
N TYR A 324 -11.49 6.77 -0.78
CA TYR A 324 -12.07 7.09 -2.08
C TYR A 324 -11.44 8.35 -2.66
N CYS A 325 -11.69 8.61 -3.93
CA CYS A 325 -11.09 9.75 -4.63
C CYS A 325 -11.58 11.12 -4.15
N ASP A 326 -12.65 11.18 -3.34
CA ASP A 326 -13.11 12.37 -2.60
C ASP A 326 -12.46 12.52 -1.21
N GLY A 327 -11.59 11.57 -0.83
CA GLY A 327 -10.93 11.51 0.46
C GLY A 327 -11.80 10.96 1.59
N SER A 328 -13.02 10.46 1.34
CA SER A 328 -13.80 9.70 2.31
C SER A 328 -13.14 8.33 2.59
N VAL A 329 -13.41 7.74 3.75
CA VAL A 329 -12.92 6.41 4.12
C VAL A 329 -14.10 5.54 4.50
N HIS A 330 -14.18 4.37 3.88
CA HIS A 330 -15.24 3.39 4.11
C HIS A 330 -14.64 2.02 4.41
N SER A 331 -15.37 1.24 5.22
CA SER A 331 -15.09 -0.18 5.42
C SER A 331 -15.89 -1.00 4.42
N ILE A 332 -15.23 -1.84 3.66
CA ILE A 332 -15.83 -2.74 2.66
C ILE A 332 -15.85 -4.14 3.23
N SER A 333 -17.03 -4.79 3.22
CA SER A 333 -17.19 -6.18 3.64
C SER A 333 -16.48 -7.13 2.68
N TYR A 334 -15.95 -8.25 3.19
CA TYR A 334 -15.47 -9.34 2.35
C TYR A 334 -16.62 -10.08 1.62
N ASP A 335 -17.87 -9.88 2.05
CA ASP A 335 -19.07 -10.39 1.40
C ASP A 335 -19.63 -9.44 0.33
N VAL A 336 -18.87 -8.40 -0.06
CA VAL A 336 -19.28 -7.48 -1.12
C VAL A 336 -19.58 -8.23 -2.42
N ASP A 337 -20.65 -7.83 -3.12
CA ASP A 337 -20.93 -8.39 -4.43
C ASP A 337 -19.76 -8.18 -5.40
N ALA A 338 -19.40 -9.23 -6.13
CA ALA A 338 -18.24 -9.23 -7.00
C ALA A 338 -18.31 -8.15 -8.10
N LYS A 339 -19.49 -7.90 -8.63
CA LYS A 339 -19.68 -6.86 -9.65
C LYS A 339 -19.64 -5.47 -9.05
N GLU A 340 -20.26 -5.28 -7.89
CA GLU A 340 -20.15 -4.01 -7.14
C GLU A 340 -18.70 -3.70 -6.81
N PHE A 341 -17.95 -4.66 -6.28
CA PHE A 341 -16.54 -4.49 -5.99
C PHE A 341 -15.71 -4.13 -7.23
N GLN A 342 -16.03 -4.72 -8.38
CA GLN A 342 -15.37 -4.39 -9.64
C GLN A 342 -15.63 -2.92 -10.03
N LEU A 343 -16.88 -2.43 -9.90
CA LEU A 343 -17.25 -1.07 -10.22
C LEU A 343 -16.50 -0.05 -9.33
N LEU A 344 -16.32 -0.35 -8.04
CA LEU A 344 -15.56 0.51 -7.11
C LEU A 344 -14.11 0.75 -7.55
N GLY A 345 -13.53 -0.12 -8.36
CA GLY A 345 -12.16 0.04 -8.86
C GLY A 345 -12.04 0.80 -10.17
N SER A 346 -13.10 0.86 -10.97
CA SER A 346 -13.10 1.56 -12.25
C SER A 346 -13.32 3.06 -12.08
N ARG A 347 -12.71 3.86 -12.95
CA ARG A 347 -12.95 5.31 -13.00
C ARG A 347 -13.97 5.72 -14.08
N SER A 348 -14.33 4.82 -15.02
CA SER A 348 -15.13 5.16 -16.20
C SER A 348 -15.73 3.92 -16.88
N ASP A 349 -16.49 3.10 -16.16
CA ASP A 349 -17.21 1.96 -16.76
C ASP A 349 -18.70 2.25 -16.97
N GLY A 350 -19.21 3.39 -16.51
CA GLY A 350 -20.60 3.83 -16.60
C GLY A 350 -21.55 3.03 -15.71
N GLY A 351 -21.01 2.23 -14.78
CA GLY A 351 -21.78 1.48 -13.81
C GLY A 351 -22.27 2.39 -12.68
N ALA A 352 -23.59 2.53 -12.53
CA ALA A 352 -24.14 3.11 -11.32
C ALA A 352 -23.97 2.09 -10.17
N ILE A 353 -23.33 2.51 -9.09
CA ILE A 353 -23.33 1.77 -7.82
C ILE A 353 -24.71 1.99 -7.21
N PRO A 354 -25.49 0.93 -6.90
CA PRO A 354 -26.85 1.05 -6.40
C PRO A 354 -26.93 1.70 -5.03
#